data_89d538cae24c00eafd0b83e065df6a83
#
_entry.id   89d538cae24c00eafd0b83e065df6a83
#
_cell.length_a   1.000
_cell.length_b   1.000
_cell.length_c   1.000
_cell.angle_alpha   90.00
_cell.angle_beta   90.00
_cell.angle_gamma   90.00
#
_symmetry.space_group_name_H-M   'P 1'
#
loop_
_entity.id
_entity.type
_entity.pdbx_description
1 polymer ?
#
loop_
_entity_poly.entity_id
_entity_poly.type
_entity_poly.pdbx_seq_one_letter_code
_entity_poly.pdbx_strand_id
1 'polypeptide(L)'
;LNLELKRTYENSTDLRKVGNMVAMNNISIKKRTGINEPLDLEKMHNVVFYACDNLTNVSASQVEINSHLSFFNGMTTVEIQETLIKSAADLISETTPNYQYVGGRLISYHLRKMVYGQFEPWHVLDLVKKNVGDGYYDPELLEIYTEDEWNKLNSFIKHSRDDNLTYAAMEQFRGKYLVQNRVTGELKETPQMTYLLIAATLFSKYPKETRLKWVKDYYDAISNFDLSL
;
A
#
# COMPACT_ATOMS: atom_id res chain seq x y z
N LEU A 1 21.95 -15.72 1.56
CA LEU A 1 20.90 -15.31 0.58
C LEU A 1 21.41 -15.41 -0.86
N ASN A 2 22.61 -14.91 -1.15
CA ASN A 2 23.20 -14.93 -2.51
C ASN A 2 23.54 -16.34 -3.05
N LEU A 3 23.77 -17.32 -2.19
CA LEU A 3 24.18 -18.68 -2.57
C LEU A 3 22.99 -19.59 -2.91
N GLU A 4 21.84 -19.42 -2.26
CA GLU A 4 20.62 -20.17 -2.59
C GLU A 4 19.98 -19.67 -3.89
N LEU A 5 19.94 -18.35 -4.09
CA LEU A 5 19.50 -17.76 -5.36
C LEU A 5 20.38 -18.25 -6.52
N LYS A 6 21.71 -18.26 -6.38
CA LYS A 6 22.60 -18.83 -7.40
C LYS A 6 22.30 -20.30 -7.69
N ARG A 7 22.08 -21.13 -6.68
CA ARG A 7 21.79 -22.57 -6.88
C ARG A 7 20.46 -22.81 -7.61
N THR A 8 19.44 -21.99 -7.35
CA THR A 8 18.14 -22.10 -8.05
C THR A 8 18.25 -21.68 -9.52
N TYR A 9 19.14 -20.73 -9.83
CA TYR A 9 19.40 -20.28 -11.20
C TYR A 9 20.35 -21.20 -11.98
N GLU A 10 21.34 -21.81 -11.36
CA GLU A 10 22.29 -22.72 -12.02
C GLU A 10 21.66 -24.05 -12.47
N ASN A 11 20.51 -24.45 -11.89
CA ASN A 11 19.79 -25.66 -12.24
C ASN A 11 18.68 -25.48 -13.30
N SER A 12 18.46 -24.26 -13.82
CA SER A 12 17.44 -23.99 -14.83
C SER A 12 18.09 -23.99 -16.24
N THR A 13 17.97 -25.10 -16.95
CA THR A 13 18.37 -25.27 -18.35
C THR A 13 17.50 -24.49 -19.35
N ASP A 14 16.70 -23.53 -18.91
CA ASP A 14 15.82 -22.76 -19.77
C ASP A 14 16.50 -21.47 -20.23
N LEU A 15 17.19 -21.56 -21.35
CA LEU A 15 17.88 -20.44 -22.01
C LEU A 15 16.98 -19.22 -22.30
N ARG A 16 15.66 -19.41 -22.37
CA ARG A 16 14.69 -18.30 -22.52
C ARG A 16 14.57 -17.49 -21.24
N LYS A 17 14.61 -18.13 -20.06
CA LYS A 17 14.58 -17.42 -18.75
C LYS A 17 15.84 -16.59 -18.56
N VAL A 18 17.00 -17.16 -18.91
CA VAL A 18 18.30 -16.47 -18.85
C VAL A 18 18.34 -15.28 -19.82
N GLY A 19 17.83 -15.47 -21.04
CA GLY A 19 17.73 -14.39 -22.04
C GLY A 19 16.86 -13.22 -21.58
N ASN A 20 15.72 -13.51 -20.95
CA ASN A 20 14.82 -12.48 -20.41
C ASN A 20 15.46 -11.73 -19.24
N MET A 21 16.18 -12.41 -18.33
CA MET A 21 16.89 -11.76 -17.22
C MET A 21 18.04 -10.85 -17.69
N VAL A 22 18.76 -11.25 -18.74
CA VAL A 22 19.83 -10.41 -19.33
C VAL A 22 19.23 -9.17 -20.00
N ALA A 23 18.06 -9.29 -20.65
CA ALA A 23 17.36 -8.16 -21.23
C ALA A 23 16.87 -7.16 -20.17
N MET A 24 16.54 -7.62 -18.96
CA MET A 24 16.04 -6.77 -17.85
C MET A 24 17.11 -5.92 -17.20
N ASN A 25 18.37 -6.36 -17.18
CA ASN A 25 19.47 -5.56 -16.63
C ASN A 25 19.72 -4.24 -17.42
N ASN A 26 19.06 -4.08 -18.57
CA ASN A 26 19.17 -2.89 -19.42
C ASN A 26 17.90 -2.03 -19.43
N ILE A 27 16.87 -2.34 -18.61
CA ILE A 27 15.67 -1.51 -18.55
C ILE A 27 15.97 -0.26 -17.75
N SER A 28 15.81 0.92 -18.39
CA SER A 28 15.81 2.22 -17.72
C SER A 28 14.38 2.59 -17.34
N ILE A 29 14.20 3.10 -16.12
CA ILE A 29 12.91 3.51 -15.57
C ILE A 29 12.92 5.00 -15.23
N LYS A 30 11.73 5.62 -15.28
CA LYS A 30 11.53 7.01 -14.91
C LYS A 30 11.00 7.12 -13.48
N LYS A 31 11.76 7.75 -12.59
CA LYS A 31 11.32 8.06 -11.22
C LYS A 31 10.24 9.14 -11.19
N ARG A 32 9.51 9.24 -10.06
CA ARG A 32 8.56 10.33 -9.79
C ARG A 32 9.22 11.72 -9.85
N THR A 33 10.51 11.81 -9.58
CA THR A 33 11.32 13.04 -9.72
C THR A 33 11.67 13.39 -11.17
N GLY A 34 11.29 12.54 -12.14
CA GLY A 34 11.61 12.72 -13.56
C GLY A 34 12.99 12.18 -13.98
N ILE A 35 13.80 11.70 -13.03
CA ILE A 35 15.14 11.15 -13.29
C ILE A 35 15.01 9.72 -13.85
N ASN A 36 15.79 9.40 -14.87
CA ASN A 36 15.92 8.05 -15.40
C ASN A 36 17.05 7.31 -14.68
N GLU A 37 16.81 6.07 -14.31
CA GLU A 37 17.80 5.17 -13.71
C GLU A 37 17.58 3.72 -14.15
N PRO A 38 18.58 2.82 -14.02
CA PRO A 38 18.35 1.40 -14.23
C PRO A 38 17.30 0.84 -13.28
N LEU A 39 16.52 -0.13 -13.75
CA LEU A 39 15.57 -0.86 -12.91
C LEU A 39 16.32 -1.61 -11.80
N ASP A 40 15.98 -1.30 -10.56
CA ASP A 40 16.51 -1.99 -9.38
C ASP A 40 15.69 -3.25 -9.10
N LEU A 41 16.19 -4.38 -9.60
CA LEU A 41 15.53 -5.68 -9.44
C LEU A 41 15.51 -6.15 -7.98
N GLU A 42 16.54 -5.82 -7.19
CA GLU A 42 16.60 -6.21 -5.78
C GLU A 42 15.52 -5.48 -4.98
N LYS A 43 15.36 -4.18 -5.22
CA LYS A 43 14.29 -3.39 -4.60
C LYS A 43 12.90 -3.91 -4.97
N MET A 44 12.70 -4.26 -6.23
CA MET A 44 11.44 -4.83 -6.71
C MET A 44 11.17 -6.18 -6.02
N HIS A 45 12.18 -7.07 -5.99
CA HIS A 45 12.11 -8.36 -5.31
C HIS A 45 11.72 -8.21 -3.83
N ASN A 46 12.35 -7.27 -3.11
CA ASN A 46 12.05 -7.03 -1.70
C ASN A 46 10.60 -6.59 -1.48
N VAL A 47 10.02 -5.80 -2.38
CA VAL A 47 8.61 -5.38 -2.31
C VAL A 47 7.66 -6.56 -2.51
N VAL A 48 7.93 -7.41 -3.51
CA VAL A 48 7.09 -8.59 -3.79
C VAL A 48 7.25 -9.64 -2.68
N PHE A 49 8.47 -9.83 -2.18
CA PHE A 49 8.76 -10.73 -1.06
C PHE A 49 8.00 -10.31 0.20
N TYR A 50 8.05 -9.01 0.55
CA TYR A 50 7.25 -8.45 1.65
C TYR A 50 5.75 -8.74 1.47
N ALA A 51 5.22 -8.56 0.26
CA ALA A 51 3.80 -8.80 0.00
C ALA A 51 3.41 -10.29 0.13
N CYS A 52 4.34 -11.21 -0.09
CA CYS A 52 4.14 -12.67 0.06
C CYS A 52 4.41 -13.18 1.49
N ASP A 53 4.97 -12.35 2.38
CA ASP A 53 5.41 -12.79 3.70
C ASP A 53 4.26 -13.38 4.53
N ASN A 54 4.54 -14.50 5.22
CA ASN A 54 3.58 -15.24 6.04
C ASN A 54 2.28 -15.69 5.33
N LEU A 55 2.27 -15.75 3.99
CA LEU A 55 1.18 -16.32 3.21
C LEU A 55 1.57 -17.69 2.65
N THR A 56 0.63 -18.64 2.72
CA THR A 56 0.80 -19.98 2.13
C THR A 56 0.33 -20.02 0.68
N ASN A 57 0.91 -20.92 -0.11
CA ASN A 57 0.55 -21.14 -1.52
C ASN A 57 0.70 -19.90 -2.42
N VAL A 58 1.70 -19.06 -2.13
CA VAL A 58 2.09 -17.91 -2.95
C VAL A 58 3.59 -17.97 -3.22
N SER A 59 4.03 -17.39 -4.32
CA SER A 59 5.44 -17.34 -4.73
C SER A 59 5.77 -15.96 -5.28
N ALA A 60 6.73 -15.28 -4.65
CA ALA A 60 7.25 -14.01 -5.16
C ALA A 60 7.78 -14.14 -6.59
N SER A 61 8.50 -15.24 -6.87
CA SER A 61 9.05 -15.48 -8.21
C SER A 61 7.96 -15.62 -9.29
N GLN A 62 6.78 -16.16 -8.97
CA GLN A 62 5.67 -16.21 -9.93
C GLN A 62 5.12 -14.83 -10.27
N VAL A 63 4.94 -13.96 -9.25
CA VAL A 63 4.52 -12.58 -9.47
C VAL A 63 5.54 -11.84 -10.34
N GLU A 64 6.82 -12.01 -10.04
CA GLU A 64 7.91 -11.41 -10.80
C GLU A 64 7.93 -11.88 -12.26
N ILE A 65 7.88 -13.18 -12.51
CA ILE A 65 7.89 -13.75 -13.87
C ILE A 65 6.71 -13.19 -14.68
N ASN A 66 5.50 -13.16 -14.10
CA ASN A 66 4.34 -12.62 -14.79
C ASN A 66 4.49 -11.12 -15.08
N SER A 67 5.05 -10.34 -14.13
CA SER A 67 5.25 -8.91 -14.32
C SER A 67 6.31 -8.58 -15.35
N HIS A 68 7.39 -9.38 -15.39
CA HIS A 68 8.53 -9.17 -16.28
C HIS A 68 8.16 -9.14 -17.76
N LEU A 69 7.16 -9.94 -18.16
CA LEU A 69 6.67 -9.98 -19.54
C LEU A 69 6.05 -8.66 -20.01
N SER A 70 5.70 -7.80 -19.07
CA SER A 70 5.04 -6.51 -19.34
C SER A 70 5.97 -5.30 -19.16
N PHE A 71 7.21 -5.50 -18.73
CA PHE A 71 8.15 -4.39 -18.53
C PHE A 71 8.77 -3.92 -19.84
N PHE A 72 8.89 -2.60 -19.99
CA PHE A 72 9.51 -1.97 -21.15
C PHE A 72 10.40 -0.79 -20.73
N ASN A 73 11.32 -0.40 -21.61
CA ASN A 73 12.23 0.70 -21.33
C ASN A 73 11.49 2.04 -21.24
N GLY A 74 11.78 2.81 -20.21
CA GLY A 74 11.13 4.11 -19.96
C GLY A 74 9.88 4.04 -19.08
N MET A 75 9.48 2.84 -18.58
CA MET A 75 8.38 2.74 -17.60
C MET A 75 8.63 3.61 -16.39
N THR A 76 7.55 4.19 -15.87
CA THR A 76 7.58 4.89 -14.58
C THR A 76 7.52 3.91 -13.41
N THR A 77 7.98 4.35 -12.25
CA THR A 77 7.84 3.54 -11.00
C THR A 77 6.39 3.26 -10.65
N VAL A 78 5.45 4.10 -11.07
CA VAL A 78 4.00 3.89 -10.89
C VAL A 78 3.53 2.73 -11.77
N GLU A 79 3.87 2.74 -13.06
CA GLU A 79 3.51 1.67 -14.00
C GLU A 79 4.10 0.31 -13.59
N ILE A 80 5.33 0.30 -13.05
CA ILE A 80 5.93 -0.93 -12.50
C ILE A 80 5.09 -1.47 -11.34
N GLN A 81 4.69 -0.61 -10.39
CA GLN A 81 3.87 -1.03 -9.25
C GLN A 81 2.49 -1.53 -9.70
N GLU A 82 1.83 -0.85 -10.62
CA GLU A 82 0.55 -1.31 -11.18
C GLU A 82 0.70 -2.64 -11.92
N THR A 83 1.83 -2.86 -12.61
CA THR A 83 2.13 -4.15 -13.26
C THR A 83 2.31 -5.27 -12.25
N LEU A 84 3.02 -5.03 -11.13
CA LEU A 84 3.16 -6.00 -10.04
C LEU A 84 1.81 -6.34 -9.41
N ILE A 85 0.98 -5.32 -9.14
CA ILE A 85 -0.38 -5.48 -8.59
C ILE A 85 -1.23 -6.35 -9.52
N LYS A 86 -1.24 -6.03 -10.82
CA LYS A 86 -1.98 -6.80 -11.82
C LYS A 86 -1.47 -8.23 -11.91
N SER A 87 -0.15 -8.43 -11.91
CA SER A 87 0.46 -9.77 -11.97
C SER A 87 0.08 -10.64 -10.77
N ALA A 88 -0.02 -10.06 -9.57
CA ALA A 88 -0.52 -10.77 -8.40
C ALA A 88 -2.03 -11.08 -8.51
N ALA A 89 -2.83 -10.13 -9.03
CA ALA A 89 -4.26 -10.32 -9.23
C ALA A 89 -4.57 -11.43 -10.25
N ASP A 90 -3.79 -11.52 -11.34
CA ASP A 90 -3.92 -12.54 -12.36
C ASP A 90 -3.60 -13.97 -11.86
N LEU A 91 -2.90 -14.09 -10.72
CA LEU A 91 -2.60 -15.37 -10.05
C LEU A 91 -3.68 -15.81 -9.04
N ILE A 92 -4.72 -15.00 -8.82
CA ILE A 92 -5.82 -15.35 -7.91
C ILE A 92 -6.64 -16.46 -8.57
N SER A 93 -6.74 -17.61 -7.90
CA SER A 93 -7.54 -18.74 -8.36
C SER A 93 -8.10 -19.53 -7.19
N GLU A 94 -8.95 -20.50 -7.48
CA GLU A 94 -9.49 -21.44 -6.47
C GLU A 94 -8.38 -22.18 -5.71
N THR A 95 -7.28 -22.54 -6.39
CA THR A 95 -6.14 -23.25 -5.81
C THR A 95 -5.11 -22.34 -5.15
N THR A 96 -5.09 -21.07 -5.51
CA THR A 96 -4.12 -20.08 -5.02
C THR A 96 -4.83 -18.79 -4.57
N PRO A 97 -5.83 -18.87 -3.66
CA PRO A 97 -6.64 -17.71 -3.27
C PRO A 97 -5.83 -16.64 -2.53
N ASN A 98 -4.72 -16.99 -1.89
CA ASN A 98 -3.94 -16.07 -1.09
C ASN A 98 -3.21 -15.00 -1.90
N TYR A 99 -3.12 -15.11 -3.23
CA TYR A 99 -2.66 -14.00 -4.06
C TYR A 99 -3.56 -12.76 -3.96
N GLN A 100 -4.80 -12.89 -3.50
CA GLN A 100 -5.64 -11.74 -3.18
C GLN A 100 -5.03 -10.82 -2.10
N TYR A 101 -4.35 -11.41 -1.10
CA TYR A 101 -3.63 -10.64 -0.08
C TYR A 101 -2.32 -10.09 -0.61
N VAL A 102 -1.61 -10.82 -1.48
CA VAL A 102 -0.43 -10.30 -2.16
C VAL A 102 -0.78 -9.04 -2.96
N GLY A 103 -1.84 -9.10 -3.76
CA GLY A 103 -2.35 -7.93 -4.50
C GLY A 103 -2.74 -6.78 -3.59
N GLY A 104 -3.46 -7.06 -2.49
CA GLY A 104 -3.84 -6.06 -1.49
C GLY A 104 -2.65 -5.36 -0.84
N ARG A 105 -1.62 -6.12 -0.44
CA ARG A 105 -0.38 -5.59 0.17
C ARG A 105 0.46 -4.78 -0.82
N LEU A 106 0.51 -5.18 -2.08
CA LEU A 106 1.17 -4.40 -3.14
C LEU A 106 0.46 -3.07 -3.37
N ILE A 107 -0.88 -3.05 -3.35
CA ILE A 107 -1.65 -1.80 -3.41
C ILE A 107 -1.38 -0.93 -2.18
N SER A 108 -1.38 -1.50 -0.96
CA SER A 108 -1.06 -0.78 0.28
C SER A 108 0.33 -0.14 0.22
N TYR A 109 1.34 -0.90 -0.22
CA TYR A 109 2.69 -0.39 -0.42
C TYR A 109 2.72 0.79 -1.41
N HIS A 110 2.07 0.64 -2.56
CA HIS A 110 2.00 1.69 -3.57
C HIS A 110 1.29 2.93 -3.05
N LEU A 111 0.14 2.76 -2.38
CA LEU A 111 -0.65 3.82 -1.80
C LEU A 111 0.14 4.65 -0.76
N ARG A 112 0.88 3.99 0.14
CA ARG A 112 1.77 4.69 1.09
C ARG A 112 2.80 5.55 0.38
N LYS A 113 3.42 5.04 -0.69
CA LYS A 113 4.37 5.81 -1.51
C LYS A 113 3.72 7.00 -2.22
N MET A 114 2.45 6.90 -2.60
CA MET A 114 1.72 8.00 -3.22
C MET A 114 1.34 9.07 -2.19
N VAL A 115 0.79 8.66 -1.05
CA VAL A 115 0.27 9.58 -0.02
C VAL A 115 1.39 10.24 0.77
N TYR A 116 2.39 9.46 1.20
CA TYR A 116 3.44 9.92 2.11
C TYR A 116 4.79 10.20 1.43
N GLY A 117 4.97 9.84 0.17
CA GLY A 117 6.28 9.85 -0.51
C GLY A 117 7.24 8.76 -0.03
N GLN A 118 6.88 8.01 1.01
CA GLN A 118 7.67 6.98 1.67
C GLN A 118 6.79 5.79 2.08
N PHE A 119 7.40 4.68 2.55
CA PHE A 119 6.66 3.52 3.02
C PHE A 119 6.05 3.74 4.42
N GLU A 120 6.83 4.36 5.31
CA GLU A 120 6.37 4.64 6.67
C GLU A 120 5.30 5.74 6.66
N PRO A 121 4.13 5.50 7.27
CA PRO A 121 3.08 6.50 7.39
C PRO A 121 3.52 7.72 8.21
N TRP A 122 3.01 8.87 7.86
CA TRP A 122 3.19 10.07 8.66
C TRP A 122 2.40 9.99 9.98
N HIS A 123 2.78 10.83 10.93
CA HIS A 123 1.93 11.08 12.09
C HIS A 123 0.56 11.63 11.63
N VAL A 124 -0.55 11.16 12.24
CA VAL A 124 -1.90 11.54 11.79
C VAL A 124 -2.13 13.04 11.79
N LEU A 125 -1.58 13.76 12.77
CA LEU A 125 -1.70 15.22 12.85
C LEU A 125 -1.05 15.91 11.64
N ASP A 126 0.10 15.42 11.18
CA ASP A 126 0.80 16.00 10.02
C ASP A 126 -0.01 15.77 8.73
N LEU A 127 -0.62 14.58 8.60
CA LEU A 127 -1.53 14.30 7.49
C LEU A 127 -2.75 15.21 7.52
N VAL A 128 -3.37 15.39 8.69
CA VAL A 128 -4.54 16.24 8.85
C VAL A 128 -4.20 17.71 8.55
N LYS A 129 -3.10 18.24 9.11
CA LYS A 129 -2.64 19.61 8.83
C LYS A 129 -2.43 19.85 7.34
N LYS A 130 -1.77 18.89 6.66
CA LYS A 130 -1.56 18.96 5.22
C LYS A 130 -2.87 18.98 4.45
N ASN A 131 -3.77 18.05 4.74
CA ASN A 131 -5.01 17.92 3.99
C ASN A 131 -6.02 19.03 4.30
N VAL A 132 -6.00 19.63 5.50
CA VAL A 132 -6.73 20.86 5.82
C VAL A 132 -6.14 22.02 5.00
N GLY A 133 -4.81 22.17 4.97
CA GLY A 133 -4.15 23.22 4.19
C GLY A 133 -4.41 23.10 2.69
N ASP A 134 -4.54 21.90 2.17
CA ASP A 134 -4.86 21.61 0.77
C ASP A 134 -6.38 21.68 0.48
N GLY A 135 -7.24 21.90 1.48
CA GLY A 135 -8.69 22.03 1.34
C GLY A 135 -9.45 20.70 1.19
N TYR A 136 -8.86 19.57 1.60
CA TYR A 136 -9.50 18.24 1.54
C TYR A 136 -10.19 17.84 2.84
N TYR A 137 -9.74 18.36 3.99
CA TYR A 137 -10.33 18.10 5.29
C TYR A 137 -10.91 19.37 5.90
N ASP A 138 -11.92 19.19 6.76
CA ASP A 138 -12.52 20.27 7.51
C ASP A 138 -11.52 20.81 8.57
N PRO A 139 -11.24 22.13 8.61
CA PRO A 139 -10.37 22.73 9.60
C PRO A 139 -10.90 22.57 11.05
N GLU A 140 -12.20 22.35 11.25
CA GLU A 140 -12.79 22.08 12.58
C GLU A 140 -12.08 20.93 13.31
N LEU A 141 -11.57 19.93 12.57
CA LEU A 141 -10.82 18.81 13.16
C LEU A 141 -9.59 19.27 13.97
N LEU A 142 -8.90 20.32 13.52
CA LEU A 142 -7.72 20.86 14.19
C LEU A 142 -8.10 21.70 15.43
N GLU A 143 -9.32 22.21 15.48
CA GLU A 143 -9.84 23.00 16.60
C GLU A 143 -10.39 22.11 17.73
N ILE A 144 -10.97 20.96 17.36
CA ILE A 144 -11.64 20.04 18.31
C ILE A 144 -10.63 19.28 19.17
N TYR A 145 -9.56 18.74 18.55
CA TYR A 145 -8.58 17.89 19.22
C TYR A 145 -7.31 18.66 19.54
N THR A 146 -6.86 18.56 20.80
CA THR A 146 -5.54 19.07 21.21
C THR A 146 -4.40 18.23 20.63
N GLU A 147 -3.18 18.77 20.64
CA GLU A 147 -2.00 18.05 20.19
C GLU A 147 -1.76 16.74 20.97
N ASP A 148 -1.99 16.75 22.30
CA ASP A 148 -1.91 15.55 23.14
C ASP A 148 -2.95 14.49 22.74
N GLU A 149 -4.15 14.92 22.36
CA GLU A 149 -5.19 14.01 21.87
C GLU A 149 -4.80 13.44 20.50
N TRP A 150 -4.22 14.23 19.59
CA TRP A 150 -3.69 13.74 18.32
C TRP A 150 -2.57 12.72 18.50
N ASN A 151 -1.68 12.91 19.48
CA ASN A 151 -0.65 11.94 19.82
C ASN A 151 -1.26 10.61 20.30
N LYS A 152 -2.33 10.67 21.11
CA LYS A 152 -3.07 9.47 21.52
C LYS A 152 -3.80 8.81 20.35
N LEU A 153 -4.48 9.58 19.50
CA LEU A 153 -5.14 9.08 18.30
C LEU A 153 -4.15 8.37 17.39
N ASN A 154 -2.96 8.95 17.16
CA ASN A 154 -1.91 8.32 16.39
C ASN A 154 -1.47 6.97 16.96
N SER A 155 -1.42 6.83 18.29
CA SER A 155 -1.03 5.58 18.95
C SER A 155 -2.06 4.45 18.79
N PHE A 156 -3.30 4.75 18.45
CA PHE A 156 -4.35 3.76 18.21
C PHE A 156 -4.20 3.07 16.85
N ILE A 157 -3.59 3.74 15.88
CA ILE A 157 -3.51 3.26 14.51
C ILE A 157 -2.67 1.99 14.43
N LYS A 158 -3.22 0.97 13.79
CA LYS A 158 -2.56 -0.32 13.51
C LYS A 158 -2.43 -0.49 11.99
N HIS A 159 -1.40 0.13 11.42
CA HIS A 159 -1.17 0.11 9.97
C HIS A 159 -1.01 -1.31 9.39
N SER A 160 -0.59 -2.28 10.20
CA SER A 160 -0.49 -3.68 9.80
C SER A 160 -1.86 -4.33 9.52
N ARG A 161 -2.96 -3.74 9.94
CA ARG A 161 -4.31 -4.23 9.58
C ARG A 161 -4.59 -4.11 8.09
N ASP A 162 -3.91 -3.20 7.39
CA ASP A 162 -4.00 -3.09 5.92
C ASP A 162 -3.49 -4.35 5.21
N ASP A 163 -2.61 -5.14 5.85
CA ASP A 163 -2.05 -6.38 5.29
C ASP A 163 -3.09 -7.51 5.19
N ASN A 164 -4.24 -7.35 5.86
CA ASN A 164 -5.38 -8.26 5.82
C ASN A 164 -6.43 -7.85 4.78
N LEU A 165 -6.26 -6.70 4.12
CA LEU A 165 -7.14 -6.25 3.04
C LEU A 165 -6.84 -7.01 1.75
N THR A 166 -7.87 -7.58 1.13
CA THR A 166 -7.75 -8.26 -0.15
C THR A 166 -7.53 -7.28 -1.30
N TYR A 167 -7.09 -7.77 -2.44
CA TYR A 167 -7.00 -7.00 -3.69
C TYR A 167 -8.30 -6.24 -3.98
N ALA A 168 -9.44 -6.92 -3.95
CA ALA A 168 -10.74 -6.31 -4.23
C ALA A 168 -11.11 -5.22 -3.20
N ALA A 169 -10.83 -5.44 -1.91
CA ALA A 169 -11.07 -4.45 -0.87
C ALA A 169 -10.19 -3.21 -1.09
N MET A 170 -8.91 -3.38 -1.37
CA MET A 170 -7.99 -2.27 -1.63
C MET A 170 -8.34 -1.49 -2.90
N GLU A 171 -8.83 -2.17 -3.95
CA GLU A 171 -9.37 -1.49 -5.15
C GLU A 171 -10.59 -0.64 -4.82
N GLN A 172 -11.46 -1.12 -3.93
CA GLN A 172 -12.61 -0.33 -3.46
C GLN A 172 -12.15 0.90 -2.66
N PHE A 173 -11.15 0.73 -1.77
CA PHE A 173 -10.59 1.86 -1.03
C PHE A 173 -10.06 2.93 -1.98
N ARG A 174 -9.12 2.60 -2.86
CA ARG A 174 -8.49 3.57 -3.76
C ARG A 174 -9.44 4.16 -4.80
N GLY A 175 -10.45 3.41 -5.22
CA GLY A 175 -11.41 3.86 -6.24
C GLY A 175 -12.61 4.63 -5.69
N LYS A 176 -12.96 4.44 -4.42
CA LYS A 176 -14.25 4.91 -3.91
C LYS A 176 -14.22 5.57 -2.53
N TYR A 177 -13.50 4.99 -1.56
CA TYR A 177 -13.65 5.40 -0.16
C TYR A 177 -12.62 6.45 0.30
N LEU A 178 -11.37 6.36 -0.18
CA LEU A 178 -10.34 7.29 0.23
C LEU A 178 -10.58 8.70 -0.33
N VAL A 179 -10.27 9.71 0.47
CA VAL A 179 -10.29 11.10 0.02
C VAL A 179 -9.28 11.28 -1.09
N GLN A 180 -9.74 11.90 -2.21
CA GLN A 180 -8.92 12.08 -3.40
C GLN A 180 -9.26 13.40 -4.11
N ASN A 181 -8.31 13.92 -4.85
CA ASN A 181 -8.55 14.97 -5.82
C ASN A 181 -9.36 14.37 -6.99
N ARG A 182 -10.61 14.83 -7.18
CA ARG A 182 -11.53 14.30 -8.20
C ARG A 182 -11.10 14.58 -9.63
N VAL A 183 -10.18 15.54 -9.84
CA VAL A 183 -9.69 15.90 -11.17
C VAL A 183 -8.45 15.09 -11.53
N THR A 184 -7.49 14.97 -10.57
CA THR A 184 -6.21 14.30 -10.82
C THR A 184 -6.19 12.82 -10.40
N GLY A 185 -7.15 12.37 -9.57
CA GLY A 185 -7.15 11.05 -8.96
C GLY A 185 -6.14 10.88 -7.81
N GLU A 186 -5.47 11.96 -7.40
CA GLU A 186 -4.46 11.90 -6.33
C GLU A 186 -5.11 11.55 -4.99
N LEU A 187 -4.69 10.44 -4.38
CA LEU A 187 -5.17 9.97 -3.10
C LEU A 187 -4.49 10.72 -1.95
N LYS A 188 -5.25 11.02 -0.90
CA LYS A 188 -4.82 11.89 0.20
C LYS A 188 -4.65 11.17 1.54
N GLU A 189 -5.04 9.90 1.61
CA GLU A 189 -5.01 9.11 2.85
C GLU A 189 -4.88 7.61 2.55
N THR A 190 -4.69 6.81 3.60
CA THR A 190 -4.63 5.35 3.55
C THR A 190 -5.75 4.74 4.40
N PRO A 191 -6.13 3.46 4.24
CA PRO A 191 -7.31 2.90 4.90
C PRO A 191 -7.33 3.09 6.42
N GLN A 192 -6.21 2.84 7.12
CA GLN A 192 -6.18 3.00 8.57
C GLN A 192 -6.33 4.47 9.02
N MET A 193 -5.82 5.43 8.24
CA MET A 193 -6.04 6.86 8.49
C MET A 193 -7.52 7.21 8.29
N THR A 194 -8.14 6.71 7.22
CA THR A 194 -9.57 6.90 6.96
C THR A 194 -10.42 6.37 8.12
N TYR A 195 -10.18 5.14 8.56
CA TYR A 195 -10.92 4.55 9.68
C TYR A 195 -10.79 5.38 10.96
N LEU A 196 -9.57 5.83 11.30
CA LEU A 196 -9.37 6.67 12.48
C LEU A 196 -10.10 8.00 12.35
N LEU A 197 -10.01 8.67 11.20
CA LEU A 197 -10.60 9.98 10.99
C LEU A 197 -12.14 9.92 10.95
N ILE A 198 -12.72 8.84 10.42
CA ILE A 198 -14.17 8.59 10.55
C ILE A 198 -14.57 8.50 12.01
N ALA A 199 -13.86 7.69 12.80
CA ALA A 199 -14.13 7.56 14.23
C ALA A 199 -13.95 8.90 14.96
N ALA A 200 -12.85 9.61 14.71
CA ALA A 200 -12.58 10.92 15.32
C ALA A 200 -13.69 11.95 14.99
N THR A 201 -14.17 11.96 13.74
CA THR A 201 -15.24 12.88 13.33
C THR A 201 -16.57 12.52 14.00
N LEU A 202 -16.95 11.24 14.05
CA LEU A 202 -18.20 10.79 14.67
C LEU A 202 -18.29 11.16 16.16
N PHE A 203 -17.20 11.01 16.89
CA PHE A 203 -17.17 11.27 18.33
C PHE A 203 -16.61 12.64 18.72
N SER A 204 -16.44 13.53 17.75
CA SER A 204 -15.89 14.88 17.95
C SER A 204 -16.66 15.72 18.98
N LYS A 205 -17.99 15.60 19.02
CA LYS A 205 -18.90 16.34 19.91
C LYS A 205 -19.12 15.65 21.28
N TYR A 206 -18.50 14.48 21.52
CA TYR A 206 -18.60 13.78 22.80
C TYR A 206 -17.75 14.48 23.89
N PRO A 207 -18.07 14.26 25.19
CA PRO A 207 -17.29 14.85 26.30
C PRO A 207 -15.80 14.49 26.17
N LYS A 208 -14.93 15.48 26.40
CA LYS A 208 -13.46 15.35 26.25
C LYS A 208 -12.89 14.17 27.03
N GLU A 209 -13.45 13.88 28.21
CA GLU A 209 -13.00 12.84 29.11
C GLU A 209 -13.22 11.42 28.55
N THR A 210 -14.19 11.26 27.64
CA THR A 210 -14.62 9.96 27.14
C THR A 210 -14.45 9.78 25.64
N ARG A 211 -14.37 10.86 24.86
CA ARG A 211 -14.39 10.80 23.39
C ARG A 211 -13.29 9.93 22.80
N LEU A 212 -12.06 9.98 23.35
CA LEU A 212 -10.95 9.19 22.85
C LEU A 212 -11.18 7.69 23.04
N LYS A 213 -11.87 7.28 24.11
CA LYS A 213 -12.27 5.90 24.32
C LYS A 213 -13.22 5.45 23.21
N TRP A 214 -14.26 6.25 22.92
CA TRP A 214 -15.23 5.93 21.87
C TRP A 214 -14.59 5.91 20.48
N VAL A 215 -13.68 6.84 20.18
CA VAL A 215 -12.91 6.85 18.95
C VAL A 215 -12.12 5.57 18.80
N LYS A 216 -11.40 5.15 19.86
CA LYS A 216 -10.62 3.92 19.84
C LYS A 216 -11.48 2.68 19.64
N ASP A 217 -12.55 2.55 20.42
CA ASP A 217 -13.43 1.37 20.37
C ASP A 217 -14.08 1.23 18.98
N TYR A 218 -14.52 2.36 18.40
CA TYR A 218 -15.10 2.36 17.06
C TYR A 218 -14.07 2.10 15.97
N TYR A 219 -12.90 2.75 16.05
CA TYR A 219 -11.78 2.48 15.14
C TYR A 219 -11.40 0.99 15.15
N ASP A 220 -11.28 0.39 16.32
CA ASP A 220 -10.97 -1.04 16.44
C ASP A 220 -12.06 -1.88 15.79
N ALA A 221 -13.34 -1.59 16.03
CA ALA A 221 -14.46 -2.35 15.47
C ALA A 221 -14.51 -2.30 13.93
N ILE A 222 -14.36 -1.11 13.33
CA ILE A 222 -14.44 -0.99 11.86
C ILE A 222 -13.17 -1.49 11.17
N SER A 223 -11.99 -1.29 11.78
CA SER A 223 -10.72 -1.70 11.17
C SER A 223 -10.38 -3.18 11.35
N ASN A 224 -11.09 -3.89 12.27
CA ASN A 224 -11.07 -5.34 12.40
C ASN A 224 -12.23 -6.03 11.64
N PHE A 225 -13.10 -5.26 10.99
CA PHE A 225 -14.32 -5.77 10.31
C PHE A 225 -15.36 -6.37 11.26
N ASP A 226 -15.34 -6.03 12.57
CA ASP A 226 -16.41 -6.38 13.51
C ASP A 226 -17.69 -5.57 13.20
N LEU A 227 -17.53 -4.43 12.55
CA LEU A 227 -18.60 -3.56 12.06
C LEU A 227 -18.30 -3.13 10.62
N SER A 228 -19.30 -3.27 9.73
CA SER A 228 -19.23 -2.76 8.35
C SER A 228 -19.75 -1.32 8.28
N LEU A 229 -19.07 -0.49 7.50
CA LEU A 229 -19.51 0.87 7.15
C LEU A 229 -20.40 0.86 5.91
#